data_0ed90bfe7ca138c76f39b4f61778980d
#
_entry.id   0ed90bfe7ca138c76f39b4f61778980d
#
_cell.length_a   1.000
_cell.length_b   1.000
_cell.length_c   1.000
_cell.angle_alpha   90.00
_cell.angle_beta   90.00
_cell.angle_gamma   90.00
#
_symmetry.space_group_name_H-M   'P 1'
#
loop_
_entity.id
_entity.type
_entity.pdbx_description
1 polymer ?
#
loop_
_entity_poly.entity_id
_entity_poly.type
_entity_poly.pdbx_seq_one_letter_code
_entity_poly.pdbx_strand_id
1 'polypeptide(L)'
;MRRELMIRLIRSFLAGTIEKDIDRIPYEIRPKGMDSVRCCIYKDRAIIKYRLMALLGASYEAETDESKTLKEYLNDALAEKKRPDKPITACGAGCSGCPDRKYFVTDNCRGCFARPCYYNCPVGAIRVENQHAVIDQTKCISCGKCMTLCPFHAITKTAVPCEDACPVGAIKKNSEGIAEIDFDKCIFCGKCFSNCPFSAIMERSELMNVLNEIKKGKEVVAIIAPSAQNQFPGTVGQLFSAVAKIGFKDVIEVALGAEMTTEHEAQEFQEKMIEGAKLVTSSCCTAYVEAAKKHAPELLPMVSTTPSPMLYAADIARKQYPDAQIVFIGPCIAKRYEVTLHPDKVDWVMTFEELGTIFAAMNIDVLAQAEWPIPRPAAATARNFARSCGVTDAILKELEAHPELAKRGFKADVKFINGLTPKTVKMLQLYGKGKLPGNFLEVMACCGGCTGGPCSLTQAFNPDKKGV
;
A
#
# COMPACT_ATOMS: atom_id res chain seq x y z
N MET A 1 5.66 7.02 16.07
CA MET A 1 4.40 7.74 16.37
C MET A 1 3.15 7.01 15.89
N ARG A 2 2.97 6.60 14.59
CA ARG A 2 1.75 5.89 14.13
C ARG A 2 1.46 4.62 14.97
N ARG A 3 2.44 3.74 15.10
CA ARG A 3 2.32 2.52 15.94
C ARG A 3 2.03 2.84 17.40
N GLU A 4 2.65 3.87 17.94
CA GLU A 4 2.38 4.37 19.30
C GLU A 4 0.91 4.76 19.49
N LEU A 5 0.34 5.50 18.52
CA LEU A 5 -1.07 5.90 18.55
C LEU A 5 -2.00 4.69 18.53
N MET A 6 -1.72 3.71 17.65
CA MET A 6 -2.50 2.47 17.60
C MET A 6 -2.42 1.70 18.91
N ILE A 7 -1.21 1.52 19.48
CA ILE A 7 -1.03 0.80 20.76
C ILE A 7 -1.83 1.47 21.88
N ARG A 8 -1.80 2.81 21.97
CA ARG A 8 -2.58 3.55 22.99
C ARG A 8 -4.09 3.38 22.79
N LEU A 9 -4.56 3.50 21.55
CA LEU A 9 -5.98 3.25 21.22
C LEU A 9 -6.41 1.85 21.62
N ILE A 10 -5.63 0.84 21.24
CA ILE A 10 -5.95 -0.57 21.55
C ILE A 10 -5.97 -0.78 23.06
N ARG A 11 -4.97 -0.32 23.80
CA ARG A 11 -4.90 -0.48 25.25
C ARG A 11 -6.08 0.17 25.96
N SER A 12 -6.41 1.42 25.63
CA SER A 12 -7.57 2.11 26.21
C SER A 12 -8.88 1.44 25.84
N PHE A 13 -8.99 0.89 24.62
CA PHE A 13 -10.18 0.14 24.19
C PHE A 13 -10.35 -1.16 24.97
N LEU A 14 -9.31 -1.93 25.12
CA LEU A 14 -9.32 -3.19 25.89
C LEU A 14 -9.58 -2.94 27.39
N ALA A 15 -9.04 -1.85 27.93
CA ALA A 15 -9.30 -1.43 29.32
C ALA A 15 -10.71 -0.87 29.53
N GLY A 16 -11.48 -0.58 28.47
CA GLY A 16 -12.81 0.03 28.55
C GLY A 16 -12.79 1.51 28.92
N THR A 17 -11.62 2.17 28.82
CA THR A 17 -11.44 3.59 29.19
C THR A 17 -11.36 4.54 28.01
N ILE A 18 -11.43 4.00 26.77
CA ILE A 18 -11.14 4.73 25.54
C ILE A 18 -11.98 6.03 25.37
N GLU A 19 -13.25 6.03 25.78
CA GLU A 19 -14.10 7.23 25.68
C GLU A 19 -13.60 8.39 26.57
N LYS A 20 -12.89 8.09 27.66
CA LYS A 20 -12.31 9.09 28.57
C LYS A 20 -10.90 9.51 28.14
N ASP A 21 -10.17 8.59 27.51
CA ASP A 21 -8.75 8.74 27.23
C ASP A 21 -8.49 9.35 25.87
N ILE A 22 -9.33 9.06 24.87
CA ILE A 22 -9.02 9.32 23.46
C ILE A 22 -8.73 10.80 23.18
N ASP A 23 -9.51 11.70 23.76
CA ASP A 23 -9.31 13.16 23.59
C ASP A 23 -8.09 13.69 24.36
N ARG A 24 -7.53 12.90 25.29
CA ARG A 24 -6.33 13.24 26.07
C ARG A 24 -5.04 12.78 25.36
N ILE A 25 -5.09 11.77 24.52
CA ILE A 25 -3.90 11.20 23.84
C ILE A 25 -3.02 12.29 23.17
N PRO A 26 -3.54 13.29 22.44
CA PRO A 26 -2.72 14.35 21.87
C PRO A 26 -1.94 15.16 22.90
N TYR A 27 -2.53 15.39 24.07
CA TYR A 27 -1.94 16.16 25.16
C TYR A 27 -0.93 15.35 25.98
N GLU A 28 -1.14 14.05 26.12
CA GLU A 28 -0.21 13.14 26.78
C GLU A 28 1.06 12.93 25.96
N ILE A 29 0.93 12.82 24.62
CA ILE A 29 2.07 12.66 23.71
C ILE A 29 2.83 13.98 23.56
N ARG A 30 2.13 15.12 23.67
CA ARG A 30 2.67 16.47 23.58
C ARG A 30 2.24 17.30 24.78
N PRO A 31 2.80 17.06 26.00
CA PRO A 31 2.47 17.84 27.19
C PRO A 31 2.93 19.30 27.07
N LYS A 32 2.32 20.18 27.83
CA LYS A 32 2.71 21.59 27.90
C LYS A 32 4.18 21.71 28.35
N GLY A 33 4.96 22.54 27.66
CA GLY A 33 6.38 22.73 27.96
C GLY A 33 7.34 21.78 27.23
N MET A 34 6.84 20.80 26.47
CA MET A 34 7.66 19.97 25.61
C MET A 34 8.01 20.72 24.32
N ASP A 35 9.22 20.53 23.80
CA ASP A 35 9.64 21.07 22.51
C ASP A 35 8.74 20.57 21.38
N SER A 36 8.32 21.48 20.50
CA SER A 36 7.51 21.14 19.33
C SER A 36 8.38 20.57 18.21
N VAL A 37 7.83 19.61 17.48
CA VAL A 37 8.45 19.06 16.26
C VAL A 37 8.12 19.92 15.04
N ARG A 38 6.97 20.61 15.11
CA ARG A 38 6.50 21.53 14.07
C ARG A 38 6.65 22.97 14.55
N CYS A 39 5.92 23.91 13.94
CA CYS A 39 6.00 25.33 14.30
C CYS A 39 5.58 25.63 15.75
N CYS A 40 4.72 24.80 16.32
CA CYS A 40 4.26 24.94 17.72
C CYS A 40 3.59 23.63 18.21
N ILE A 41 3.48 23.53 19.54
CA ILE A 41 2.88 22.37 20.21
C ILE A 41 1.41 22.16 19.84
N TYR A 42 0.68 23.25 19.55
CA TYR A 42 -0.72 23.16 19.16
C TYR A 42 -0.87 22.48 17.80
N LYS A 43 0.00 22.77 16.84
CA LYS A 43 0.04 22.08 15.54
C LYS A 43 0.41 20.61 15.69
N ASP A 44 1.34 20.27 16.57
CA ASP A 44 1.70 18.87 16.85
C ASP A 44 0.48 18.11 17.38
N ARG A 45 -0.28 18.69 18.32
CA ARG A 45 -1.52 18.09 18.87
C ARG A 45 -2.61 17.95 17.82
N ALA A 46 -2.81 18.96 16.97
CA ALA A 46 -3.75 18.88 15.87
C ALA A 46 -3.42 17.76 14.89
N ILE A 47 -2.15 17.61 14.53
CA ILE A 47 -1.69 16.49 13.66
C ILE A 47 -1.98 15.14 14.33
N ILE A 48 -1.77 15.01 15.64
CA ILE A 48 -2.08 13.79 16.38
C ILE A 48 -3.60 13.53 16.37
N LYS A 49 -4.44 14.56 16.59
CA LYS A 49 -5.90 14.45 16.49
C LYS A 49 -6.32 13.88 15.14
N TYR A 50 -5.84 14.46 14.03
CA TYR A 50 -6.20 13.98 12.69
C TYR A 50 -5.68 12.58 12.37
N ARG A 51 -4.53 12.20 12.92
CA ARG A 51 -4.05 10.82 12.80
C ARG A 51 -4.93 9.82 13.55
N LEU A 52 -5.38 10.15 14.75
CA LEU A 52 -6.33 9.34 15.49
C LEU A 52 -7.67 9.25 14.76
N MET A 53 -8.14 10.35 14.19
CA MET A 53 -9.34 10.39 13.35
C MET A 53 -9.24 9.41 12.16
N ALA A 54 -8.12 9.39 11.45
CA ALA A 54 -7.90 8.43 10.35
C ALA A 54 -7.81 6.97 10.86
N LEU A 55 -7.23 6.74 12.05
CA LEU A 55 -7.23 5.42 12.69
C LEU A 55 -8.63 4.96 13.14
N LEU A 56 -9.58 5.87 13.24
CA LEU A 56 -11.01 5.61 13.44
C LEU A 56 -11.78 5.49 12.11
N GLY A 57 -11.08 5.48 10.98
CA GLY A 57 -11.69 5.33 9.65
C GLY A 57 -12.22 6.60 9.01
N ALA A 58 -12.13 7.77 9.67
CA ALA A 58 -12.60 9.04 9.10
C ALA A 58 -11.65 9.61 8.04
N SER A 59 -12.15 10.52 7.19
CA SER A 59 -11.39 11.23 6.14
C SER A 59 -11.11 12.65 6.55
N TYR A 60 -9.88 13.11 6.35
CA TYR A 60 -9.53 14.51 6.58
C TYR A 60 -10.19 15.44 5.55
N GLU A 61 -10.29 15.02 4.30
CA GLU A 61 -10.90 15.81 3.22
C GLU A 61 -12.41 15.96 3.38
N ALA A 62 -13.06 15.04 4.11
CA ALA A 62 -14.49 15.10 4.40
C ALA A 62 -14.80 15.78 5.73
N GLU A 63 -13.77 16.27 6.43
CA GLU A 63 -13.95 16.99 7.69
C GLU A 63 -14.55 18.38 7.42
N THR A 64 -15.70 18.66 8.02
CA THR A 64 -16.40 19.94 7.91
C THR A 64 -16.60 20.62 9.26
N ASP A 65 -16.30 19.92 10.35
CA ASP A 65 -16.45 20.43 11.73
C ASP A 65 -15.20 20.15 12.57
N GLU A 66 -14.28 21.11 12.58
CA GLU A 66 -13.05 21.01 13.38
C GLU A 66 -13.30 20.91 14.89
N SER A 67 -14.50 21.28 15.36
CA SER A 67 -14.89 21.21 16.79
C SER A 67 -15.20 19.78 17.23
N LYS A 68 -15.51 18.88 16.29
CA LYS A 68 -15.82 17.48 16.55
C LYS A 68 -14.69 16.79 17.32
N THR A 69 -15.03 16.13 18.43
CA THR A 69 -14.10 15.49 19.33
C THR A 69 -13.68 14.12 18.81
N LEU A 70 -12.54 13.58 19.26
CA LEU A 70 -12.13 12.21 18.93
C LEU A 70 -13.10 11.18 19.49
N LYS A 71 -13.75 11.48 20.63
CA LYS A 71 -14.81 10.63 21.19
C LYS A 71 -16.01 10.52 20.25
N GLU A 72 -16.43 11.62 19.60
CA GLU A 72 -17.51 11.57 18.61
C GLU A 72 -17.11 10.74 17.38
N TYR A 73 -15.89 10.91 16.85
CA TYR A 73 -15.39 10.04 15.77
C TYR A 73 -15.33 8.57 16.17
N LEU A 74 -14.96 8.27 17.43
CA LEU A 74 -14.97 6.91 17.96
C LEU A 74 -16.39 6.34 17.98
N ASN A 75 -17.35 7.11 18.48
CA ASN A 75 -18.75 6.67 18.54
C ASN A 75 -19.29 6.39 17.14
N ASP A 76 -19.01 7.25 16.18
CA ASP A 76 -19.41 7.01 14.78
C ASP A 76 -18.78 5.74 14.23
N ALA A 77 -17.48 5.54 14.44
CA ALA A 77 -16.77 4.35 13.99
C ALA A 77 -17.29 3.03 14.60
N LEU A 78 -17.75 3.07 15.87
CA LEU A 78 -18.26 1.90 16.58
C LEU A 78 -19.76 1.65 16.36
N ALA A 79 -20.52 2.71 16.02
CA ALA A 79 -21.97 2.61 15.78
C ALA A 79 -22.31 2.09 14.37
N GLU A 80 -21.57 2.56 13.37
CA GLU A 80 -21.85 2.24 11.98
C GLU A 80 -20.96 1.12 11.44
N LYS A 81 -21.56 0.13 10.78
CA LYS A 81 -20.83 -0.87 9.95
C LYS A 81 -20.45 -0.24 8.60
N LYS A 82 -19.96 1.02 8.63
CA LYS A 82 -19.65 1.76 7.43
C LYS A 82 -18.16 1.68 7.12
N ARG A 83 -17.85 1.01 6.03
CA ARG A 83 -16.49 0.95 5.53
C ARG A 83 -16.11 2.26 4.85
N PRO A 84 -14.85 2.73 5.00
CA PRO A 84 -14.33 3.85 4.21
C PRO A 84 -14.39 3.55 2.70
N ASP A 85 -15.01 4.44 1.93
CA ASP A 85 -15.08 4.36 0.45
C ASP A 85 -13.69 4.46 -0.20
N LYS A 86 -12.81 5.24 0.41
CA LYS A 86 -11.42 5.45 0.00
C LYS A 86 -10.48 5.05 1.14
N PRO A 87 -9.49 4.18 0.88
CA PRO A 87 -8.66 3.61 1.94
C PRO A 87 -7.58 4.55 2.48
N ILE A 88 -7.37 5.72 1.86
CA ILE A 88 -6.34 6.71 2.24
C ILE A 88 -6.92 8.11 2.29
N THR A 89 -6.33 8.97 3.12
CA THR A 89 -6.64 10.39 3.26
C THR A 89 -5.35 11.20 3.39
N ALA A 90 -5.37 12.47 2.98
CA ALA A 90 -4.22 13.39 3.05
C ALA A 90 -4.48 14.50 4.08
N CYS A 91 -3.78 14.44 5.22
CA CYS A 91 -3.90 15.45 6.29
C CYS A 91 -3.15 16.73 5.92
N GLY A 92 -3.84 17.78 5.58
CA GLY A 92 -3.29 19.11 5.28
C GLY A 92 -2.45 19.67 6.42
N ALA A 93 -2.90 19.56 7.66
CA ALA A 93 -2.17 20.02 8.84
C ALA A 93 -0.81 19.33 9.01
N GLY A 94 -0.72 18.02 8.65
CA GLY A 94 0.50 17.25 8.66
C GLY A 94 1.40 17.48 7.43
N CYS A 95 0.80 17.91 6.31
CA CYS A 95 1.48 18.13 5.05
C CYS A 95 2.16 19.48 5.02
N SER A 96 3.42 19.55 5.40
CA SER A 96 4.20 20.78 5.28
C SER A 96 5.69 20.48 5.18
N GLY A 97 6.42 21.38 4.53
CA GLY A 97 7.87 21.35 4.49
C GLY A 97 8.51 20.67 3.28
N CYS A 98 7.72 20.09 2.36
CA CYS A 98 8.30 19.70 1.08
C CYS A 98 8.38 20.94 0.17
N PRO A 99 9.56 21.36 -0.30
CA PRO A 99 9.71 22.53 -1.15
C PRO A 99 9.08 22.28 -2.53
N ASP A 100 8.49 23.33 -3.10
CA ASP A 100 7.94 23.28 -4.47
C ASP A 100 9.03 23.22 -5.54
N ARG A 101 10.24 23.60 -5.16
CA ARG A 101 11.41 23.69 -6.04
C ARG A 101 12.02 22.31 -6.25
N LYS A 102 12.06 21.85 -7.50
CA LYS A 102 12.64 20.55 -7.87
C LYS A 102 14.17 20.57 -7.95
N TYR A 103 14.76 21.69 -8.35
CA TYR A 103 16.20 21.88 -8.44
C TYR A 103 16.59 23.21 -7.81
N PHE A 104 17.66 23.21 -7.02
CA PHE A 104 18.25 24.41 -6.45
C PHE A 104 19.78 24.28 -6.38
N VAL A 105 20.44 25.43 -6.30
CA VAL A 105 21.89 25.50 -6.19
C VAL A 105 22.26 25.62 -4.72
N THR A 106 23.20 24.79 -4.28
CA THR A 106 23.75 24.79 -2.92
C THR A 106 25.00 25.65 -2.81
N ASP A 107 25.47 25.91 -1.60
CA ASP A 107 26.71 26.67 -1.31
C ASP A 107 27.98 25.99 -1.86
N ASN A 108 27.89 24.75 -2.36
CA ASN A 108 28.99 24.10 -3.08
C ASN A 108 29.28 24.75 -4.45
N CYS A 109 28.43 25.66 -4.93
CA CYS A 109 28.66 26.35 -6.19
C CYS A 109 29.96 27.19 -6.13
N ARG A 110 30.89 26.94 -7.05
CA ARG A 110 32.18 27.61 -7.13
C ARG A 110 32.23 28.75 -8.15
N GLY A 111 31.09 29.14 -8.72
CA GLY A 111 31.06 30.20 -9.73
C GLY A 111 31.96 29.93 -10.92
N CYS A 112 32.10 28.66 -11.34
CA CYS A 112 33.08 28.21 -12.32
C CYS A 112 32.99 29.02 -13.63
N PHE A 113 34.15 29.29 -14.28
CA PHE A 113 34.19 30.08 -15.49
C PHE A 113 33.48 29.43 -16.69
N ALA A 114 33.57 28.11 -16.81
CA ALA A 114 32.95 27.34 -17.90
C ALA A 114 31.43 27.31 -17.82
N ARG A 115 30.80 27.51 -16.66
CA ARG A 115 29.35 27.61 -16.42
C ARG A 115 28.52 26.56 -17.18
N PRO A 116 28.81 25.26 -17.10
CA PRO A 116 28.13 24.25 -17.88
C PRO A 116 26.62 24.19 -17.59
N CYS A 117 26.21 24.49 -16.35
CA CYS A 117 24.79 24.57 -15.98
C CYS A 117 24.04 25.69 -16.72
N TYR A 118 24.66 26.84 -16.90
CA TYR A 118 24.08 28.00 -17.58
C TYR A 118 23.94 27.76 -19.08
N TYR A 119 25.06 27.40 -19.75
CA TYR A 119 25.07 27.25 -21.21
C TYR A 119 24.25 26.04 -21.72
N ASN A 120 24.04 25.02 -20.91
CA ASN A 120 23.29 23.85 -21.32
C ASN A 120 21.83 23.86 -20.82
N CYS A 121 21.36 24.98 -20.24
CA CYS A 121 19.96 25.08 -19.86
C CYS A 121 19.08 25.32 -21.10
N PRO A 122 18.20 24.36 -21.51
CA PRO A 122 17.45 24.47 -22.76
C PRO A 122 16.43 25.61 -22.76
N VAL A 123 16.06 26.14 -21.60
CA VAL A 123 15.06 27.20 -21.44
C VAL A 123 15.63 28.47 -20.82
N GLY A 124 16.96 28.57 -20.69
CA GLY A 124 17.62 29.76 -20.11
C GLY A 124 17.18 30.09 -18.69
N ALA A 125 16.82 29.09 -17.90
CA ALA A 125 16.32 29.26 -16.53
C ALA A 125 17.44 29.51 -15.50
N ILE A 126 18.71 29.51 -15.90
CA ILE A 126 19.84 29.72 -14.97
C ILE A 126 20.51 31.06 -15.26
N ARG A 127 20.67 31.86 -14.21
CA ARG A 127 21.44 33.09 -14.21
C ARG A 127 22.59 32.97 -13.20
N VAL A 128 23.55 33.87 -13.31
CA VAL A 128 24.70 33.95 -12.38
C VAL A 128 24.66 35.28 -11.68
N GLU A 129 24.56 35.26 -10.36
CA GLU A 129 24.54 36.42 -9.48
C GLU A 129 25.62 36.23 -8.41
N ASN A 130 26.43 37.24 -8.17
CA ASN A 130 27.51 37.21 -7.17
C ASN A 130 28.39 35.94 -7.25
N GLN A 131 28.76 35.55 -8.47
CA GLN A 131 29.56 34.34 -8.76
C GLN A 131 28.82 33.01 -8.40
N HIS A 132 27.55 33.05 -8.12
CA HIS A 132 26.72 31.89 -7.77
C HIS A 132 25.63 31.67 -8.84
N ALA A 133 25.40 30.42 -9.22
CA ALA A 133 24.32 30.11 -10.13
C ALA A 133 22.96 30.17 -9.39
N VAL A 134 21.96 30.74 -10.02
CA VAL A 134 20.59 30.84 -9.50
C VAL A 134 19.63 30.28 -10.53
N ILE A 135 18.73 29.41 -10.09
CA ILE A 135 17.72 28.80 -10.97
C ILE A 135 16.40 29.57 -10.83
N ASP A 136 15.93 30.14 -11.93
CA ASP A 136 14.61 30.72 -12.04
C ASP A 136 13.56 29.60 -12.09
N GLN A 137 12.81 29.42 -11.00
CA GLN A 137 11.83 28.36 -10.86
C GLN A 137 10.60 28.53 -11.77
N THR A 138 10.32 29.74 -12.23
CA THR A 138 9.21 30.03 -13.14
C THR A 138 9.50 29.55 -14.57
N LYS A 139 10.80 29.57 -14.96
CA LYS A 139 11.27 29.11 -16.27
C LYS A 139 11.74 27.66 -16.26
N CYS A 140 12.07 27.12 -15.10
CA CYS A 140 12.68 25.79 -14.98
C CYS A 140 11.68 24.67 -15.31
N ILE A 141 11.98 23.91 -16.36
CA ILE A 141 11.21 22.72 -16.77
C ILE A 141 11.62 21.43 -16.07
N SER A 142 12.47 21.51 -15.06
CA SER A 142 12.93 20.37 -14.24
C SER A 142 13.57 19.21 -15.03
N CYS A 143 14.29 19.49 -16.11
CA CYS A 143 14.93 18.48 -16.97
C CYS A 143 16.17 17.80 -16.35
N GLY A 144 16.79 18.38 -15.31
CA GLY A 144 17.93 17.81 -14.59
C GLY A 144 19.31 17.97 -15.26
N LYS A 145 19.42 18.50 -16.48
CA LYS A 145 20.70 18.64 -17.20
C LYS A 145 21.75 19.40 -16.41
N CYS A 146 21.36 20.48 -15.73
CA CYS A 146 22.26 21.28 -14.93
C CYS A 146 22.89 20.51 -13.76
N MET A 147 22.14 19.61 -13.15
CA MET A 147 22.62 18.75 -12.06
C MET A 147 23.67 17.76 -12.55
N THR A 148 23.40 17.08 -13.68
CA THR A 148 24.34 16.09 -14.26
C THR A 148 25.63 16.72 -14.76
N LEU A 149 25.58 17.97 -15.22
CA LEU A 149 26.74 18.68 -15.80
C LEU A 149 27.59 19.44 -14.78
N CYS A 150 27.09 19.58 -13.54
CA CYS A 150 27.85 20.32 -12.52
C CYS A 150 28.97 19.46 -11.95
N PRO A 151 30.26 19.79 -12.18
CA PRO A 151 31.40 19.00 -11.69
C PRO A 151 31.57 19.08 -10.16
N PHE A 152 30.95 20.09 -9.52
CA PHE A 152 30.99 20.29 -8.07
C PHE A 152 29.76 19.70 -7.36
N HIS A 153 28.85 19.06 -8.08
CA HIS A 153 27.58 18.55 -7.55
C HIS A 153 26.80 19.60 -6.72
N ALA A 154 26.93 20.85 -7.11
CA ALA A 154 26.34 21.99 -6.40
C ALA A 154 24.85 22.16 -6.72
N ILE A 155 24.28 21.43 -7.67
CA ILE A 155 22.86 21.48 -8.01
C ILE A 155 22.21 20.18 -7.53
N THR A 156 21.23 20.32 -6.64
CA THR A 156 20.53 19.19 -6.04
C THR A 156 19.07 19.18 -6.46
N LYS A 157 18.51 17.98 -6.57
CA LYS A 157 17.07 17.77 -6.76
C LYS A 157 16.41 17.62 -5.40
N THR A 158 15.42 18.44 -5.10
CA THR A 158 14.55 18.23 -3.95
C THR A 158 13.36 17.42 -4.40
N ALA A 159 13.20 16.28 -3.78
CA ALA A 159 12.05 15.42 -4.03
C ALA A 159 10.83 15.91 -3.25
N VAL A 160 9.65 15.76 -3.85
CA VAL A 160 8.38 15.69 -3.11
C VAL A 160 8.03 14.22 -2.99
N PRO A 161 8.35 13.56 -1.87
CA PRO A 161 8.40 12.09 -1.80
C PRO A 161 7.09 11.40 -2.20
N CYS A 162 5.93 11.99 -1.87
CA CYS A 162 4.63 11.42 -2.25
C CYS A 162 4.34 11.56 -3.75
N GLU A 163 4.74 12.67 -4.40
CA GLU A 163 4.59 12.86 -5.84
C GLU A 163 5.55 11.96 -6.62
N ASP A 164 6.83 11.92 -6.22
CA ASP A 164 7.86 11.12 -6.88
C ASP A 164 7.59 9.61 -6.74
N ALA A 165 6.97 9.19 -5.63
CA ALA A 165 6.59 7.79 -5.41
C ALA A 165 5.33 7.37 -6.18
N CYS A 166 4.50 8.33 -6.65
CA CYS A 166 3.24 8.01 -7.30
C CYS A 166 3.46 7.56 -8.75
N PRO A 167 3.16 6.29 -9.11
CA PRO A 167 3.42 5.77 -10.44
C PRO A 167 2.52 6.39 -11.52
N VAL A 168 1.39 6.96 -11.11
CA VAL A 168 0.35 7.48 -12.01
C VAL A 168 0.13 8.99 -11.89
N GLY A 169 0.92 9.68 -11.03
CA GLY A 169 0.81 11.11 -10.84
C GLY A 169 -0.53 11.57 -10.22
N ALA A 170 -1.16 10.70 -9.42
CA ALA A 170 -2.44 10.95 -8.78
C ALA A 170 -2.35 11.84 -7.53
N ILE A 171 -1.16 12.17 -7.05
CA ILE A 171 -0.97 13.06 -5.91
C ILE A 171 -0.10 14.23 -6.31
N LYS A 172 -0.56 15.43 -5.99
CA LYS A 172 0.14 16.70 -6.28
C LYS A 172 -0.13 17.68 -5.16
N LYS A 173 0.72 18.68 -5.05
CA LYS A 173 0.44 19.83 -4.19
C LYS A 173 -0.56 20.78 -4.85
N ASN A 174 -1.52 21.25 -4.07
CA ASN A 174 -2.42 22.31 -4.45
C ASN A 174 -1.75 23.71 -4.34
N SER A 175 -2.51 24.78 -4.57
CA SER A 175 -2.03 26.18 -4.49
C SER A 175 -1.50 26.58 -3.10
N GLU A 176 -1.89 25.88 -2.06
CA GLU A 176 -1.45 26.12 -0.67
C GLU A 176 -0.19 25.29 -0.31
N GLY A 177 0.33 24.50 -1.26
CA GLY A 177 1.48 23.62 -1.02
C GLY A 177 1.11 22.34 -0.25
N ILE A 178 -0.17 22.01 -0.13
CA ILE A 178 -0.69 20.82 0.55
C ILE A 178 -0.90 19.70 -0.49
N ALA A 179 -0.53 18.48 -0.13
CA ALA A 179 -0.73 17.33 -1.01
C ALA A 179 -2.23 16.98 -1.10
N GLU A 180 -2.70 16.86 -2.32
CA GLU A 180 -4.07 16.47 -2.67
C GLU A 180 -4.06 15.23 -3.55
N ILE A 181 -4.99 14.31 -3.33
CA ILE A 181 -5.09 13.04 -4.05
C ILE A 181 -6.25 13.13 -5.04
N ASP A 182 -5.92 13.02 -6.33
CA ASP A 182 -6.88 12.82 -7.41
C ASP A 182 -7.31 11.34 -7.41
N PHE A 183 -8.46 11.05 -6.84
CA PHE A 183 -8.97 9.68 -6.72
C PHE A 183 -9.42 9.07 -8.04
N ASP A 184 -9.69 9.86 -9.06
CA ASP A 184 -10.01 9.36 -10.39
C ASP A 184 -8.76 8.75 -11.05
N LYS A 185 -7.58 9.24 -10.71
CA LYS A 185 -6.30 8.69 -11.13
C LYS A 185 -5.70 7.70 -10.15
N CYS A 186 -6.07 7.78 -8.87
CA CYS A 186 -5.46 6.99 -7.81
C CYS A 186 -5.75 5.49 -7.98
N ILE A 187 -4.70 4.67 -7.88
CA ILE A 187 -4.75 3.20 -7.94
C ILE A 187 -4.66 2.54 -6.57
N PHE A 188 -4.74 3.30 -5.50
CA PHE A 188 -4.73 2.85 -4.11
C PHE A 188 -3.48 2.03 -3.69
N CYS A 189 -2.38 2.12 -4.42
CA CYS A 189 -1.17 1.31 -4.16
C CYS A 189 -0.44 1.63 -2.84
N GLY A 190 -0.74 2.76 -2.19
CA GLY A 190 -0.16 3.14 -0.89
C GLY A 190 1.30 3.63 -0.94
N LYS A 191 1.92 3.81 -2.11
CA LYS A 191 3.31 4.30 -2.19
C LYS A 191 3.50 5.70 -1.61
N CYS A 192 2.54 6.60 -1.81
CA CYS A 192 2.56 7.93 -1.21
C CYS A 192 2.53 7.88 0.32
N PHE A 193 1.76 6.94 0.89
CA PHE A 193 1.67 6.70 2.31
C PHE A 193 3.00 6.23 2.90
N SER A 194 3.65 5.23 2.32
CA SER A 194 4.91 4.70 2.84
C SER A 194 6.11 5.62 2.62
N ASN A 195 6.04 6.56 1.66
CA ASN A 195 7.14 7.48 1.34
C ASN A 195 6.99 8.88 1.96
N CYS A 196 5.86 9.21 2.62
CA CYS A 196 5.69 10.52 3.25
C CYS A 196 6.47 10.62 4.57
N PRO A 197 7.56 11.41 4.67
CA PRO A 197 8.35 11.52 5.89
C PRO A 197 7.61 12.24 7.02
N PHE A 198 6.56 12.99 6.67
CA PHE A 198 5.72 13.71 7.63
C PHE A 198 4.51 12.89 8.07
N SER A 199 4.31 11.69 7.49
CA SER A 199 3.11 10.85 7.70
C SER A 199 1.80 11.65 7.53
N ALA A 200 1.78 12.55 6.55
CA ALA A 200 0.60 13.34 6.20
C ALA A 200 -0.41 12.53 5.39
N ILE A 201 0.07 11.56 4.60
CA ILE A 201 -0.80 10.60 3.94
C ILE A 201 -1.06 9.47 4.94
N MET A 202 -2.32 9.18 5.19
CA MET A 202 -2.75 8.24 6.21
C MET A 202 -3.68 7.19 5.61
N GLU A 203 -3.62 5.97 6.14
CA GLU A 203 -4.64 4.97 5.86
C GLU A 203 -5.86 5.23 6.75
N ARG A 204 -7.03 4.98 6.23
CA ARG A 204 -8.29 4.95 6.99
C ARG A 204 -8.46 3.54 7.52
N SER A 205 -8.24 3.38 8.83
CA SER A 205 -8.15 2.07 9.47
C SER A 205 -9.54 1.50 9.78
N GLU A 206 -9.63 0.18 9.73
CA GLU A 206 -10.80 -0.61 10.16
C GLU A 206 -10.51 -1.39 11.46
N LEU A 207 -9.36 -1.12 12.08
CA LEU A 207 -8.87 -1.82 13.27
C LEU A 207 -9.89 -1.80 14.43
N MET A 208 -10.46 -0.61 14.72
CA MET A 208 -11.39 -0.47 15.83
C MET A 208 -12.70 -1.21 15.58
N ASN A 209 -13.13 -1.31 14.31
CA ASN A 209 -14.31 -2.09 13.94
C ASN A 209 -14.07 -3.59 14.20
N VAL A 210 -12.92 -4.13 13.79
CA VAL A 210 -12.56 -5.53 14.04
C VAL A 210 -12.54 -5.84 15.54
N LEU A 211 -11.85 -5.02 16.33
CA LEU A 211 -11.77 -5.21 17.79
C LEU A 211 -13.15 -5.09 18.46
N ASN A 212 -14.00 -4.21 17.94
CA ASN A 212 -15.37 -4.03 18.45
C ASN A 212 -16.27 -5.26 18.16
N GLU A 213 -16.16 -5.85 16.96
CA GLU A 213 -16.91 -7.07 16.63
C GLU A 213 -16.46 -8.25 17.52
N ILE A 214 -15.15 -8.40 17.77
CA ILE A 214 -14.63 -9.38 18.72
C ILE A 214 -15.16 -9.11 20.14
N LYS A 215 -15.12 -7.86 20.60
CA LYS A 215 -15.60 -7.48 21.94
C LYS A 215 -17.08 -7.70 22.12
N LYS A 216 -17.89 -7.59 21.05
CA LYS A 216 -19.34 -7.92 21.03
C LYS A 216 -19.60 -9.41 21.09
N GLY A 217 -18.57 -10.27 21.08
CA GLY A 217 -18.69 -11.73 21.09
C GLY A 217 -19.14 -12.34 19.76
N LYS A 218 -19.01 -11.61 18.65
CA LYS A 218 -19.29 -12.18 17.33
C LYS A 218 -18.19 -13.15 16.92
N GLU A 219 -18.54 -14.15 16.14
CA GLU A 219 -17.55 -15.01 15.51
C GLU A 219 -16.81 -14.21 14.43
N VAL A 220 -15.51 -14.11 14.57
CA VAL A 220 -14.62 -13.41 13.64
C VAL A 220 -13.56 -14.39 13.16
N VAL A 221 -13.43 -14.56 11.85
CA VAL A 221 -12.46 -15.45 11.22
C VAL A 221 -11.44 -14.62 10.44
N ALA A 222 -10.17 -14.90 10.67
CA ALA A 222 -9.08 -14.26 9.94
C ALA A 222 -8.72 -15.06 8.68
N ILE A 223 -8.54 -14.36 7.55
CA ILE A 223 -7.87 -14.90 6.37
C ILE A 223 -6.55 -14.16 6.19
N ILE A 224 -5.41 -14.85 6.29
CA ILE A 224 -4.08 -14.23 6.34
C ILE A 224 -3.33 -14.41 5.02
N ALA A 225 -2.82 -13.28 4.48
CA ALA A 225 -2.02 -13.26 3.28
C ALA A 225 -0.70 -14.05 3.44
N PRO A 226 -0.26 -14.83 2.43
CA PRO A 226 0.97 -15.64 2.52
C PRO A 226 2.23 -14.78 2.69
N SER A 227 2.18 -13.50 2.36
CA SER A 227 3.24 -12.54 2.65
C SER A 227 3.50 -12.31 4.15
N ALA A 228 2.68 -12.83 5.06
CA ALA A 228 2.91 -12.83 6.51
C ALA A 228 4.16 -13.64 6.89
N GLN A 229 4.52 -14.62 6.08
CA GLN A 229 5.77 -15.36 6.21
C GLN A 229 6.95 -14.36 6.13
N ASN A 230 7.83 -14.37 7.11
CA ASN A 230 8.94 -13.42 7.27
C ASN A 230 8.55 -11.98 7.70
N GLN A 231 7.28 -11.70 8.03
CA GLN A 231 6.88 -10.43 8.63
C GLN A 231 6.82 -10.50 10.16
N PHE A 232 6.49 -11.67 10.68
CA PHE A 232 6.44 -11.97 12.10
C PHE A 232 7.47 -13.04 12.45
N PRO A 233 7.98 -13.07 13.69
CA PRO A 233 8.86 -14.14 14.15
C PRO A 233 8.07 -15.46 14.29
N GLY A 234 8.79 -16.59 14.25
CA GLY A 234 8.22 -17.92 14.45
C GLY A 234 7.63 -18.57 13.21
N THR A 235 6.90 -19.63 13.41
CA THR A 235 6.24 -20.40 12.36
C THR A 235 4.86 -19.82 12.01
N VAL A 236 4.28 -20.29 10.90
CA VAL A 236 2.91 -19.92 10.50
C VAL A 236 1.90 -20.37 11.57
N GLY A 237 2.08 -21.56 12.15
CA GLY A 237 1.21 -22.08 13.21
C GLY A 237 1.29 -21.24 14.49
N GLN A 238 2.49 -20.82 14.90
CA GLN A 238 2.66 -19.91 16.03
C GLN A 238 1.98 -18.54 15.78
N LEU A 239 2.09 -18.01 14.57
CA LEU A 239 1.40 -16.78 14.18
C LEU A 239 -0.13 -16.94 14.26
N PHE A 240 -0.66 -18.08 13.82
CA PHE A 240 -2.10 -18.36 13.88
C PHE A 240 -2.59 -18.44 15.31
N SER A 241 -1.84 -19.12 16.19
CA SER A 241 -2.13 -19.13 17.63
C SER A 241 -2.11 -17.73 18.25
N ALA A 242 -1.15 -16.88 17.84
CA ALA A 242 -1.09 -15.50 18.31
C ALA A 242 -2.33 -14.69 17.84
N VAL A 243 -2.79 -14.90 16.62
CA VAL A 243 -4.02 -14.26 16.09
C VAL A 243 -5.26 -14.76 16.84
N ALA A 244 -5.38 -16.07 17.08
CA ALA A 244 -6.48 -16.63 17.86
C ALA A 244 -6.55 -16.04 19.29
N LYS A 245 -5.40 -15.72 19.91
CA LYS A 245 -5.35 -15.04 21.22
C LYS A 245 -5.95 -13.64 21.25
N ILE A 246 -6.06 -12.97 20.10
CA ILE A 246 -6.76 -11.68 20.00
C ILE A 246 -8.27 -11.88 20.18
N GLY A 247 -8.78 -13.08 19.87
CA GLY A 247 -10.19 -13.44 19.94
C GLY A 247 -10.77 -13.87 18.59
N PHE A 248 -9.93 -14.12 17.58
CA PHE A 248 -10.38 -14.74 16.34
C PHE A 248 -10.76 -16.20 16.57
N LYS A 249 -11.89 -16.62 15.98
CA LYS A 249 -12.42 -17.98 16.06
C LYS A 249 -11.54 -19.00 15.32
N ASP A 250 -11.06 -18.60 14.14
CA ASP A 250 -10.19 -19.42 13.29
C ASP A 250 -9.31 -18.55 12.40
N VAL A 251 -8.30 -19.17 11.83
CA VAL A 251 -7.33 -18.52 10.94
C VAL A 251 -7.07 -19.39 9.72
N ILE A 252 -7.35 -18.86 8.53
CA ILE A 252 -7.25 -19.56 7.25
C ILE A 252 -6.15 -18.92 6.41
N GLU A 253 -5.34 -19.75 5.73
CA GLU A 253 -4.34 -19.26 4.80
C GLU A 253 -4.98 -18.75 3.50
N VAL A 254 -4.72 -17.50 3.11
CA VAL A 254 -5.10 -17.00 1.78
C VAL A 254 -4.36 -17.75 0.66
N ALA A 255 -3.29 -18.45 0.98
CA ALA A 255 -2.60 -19.34 0.06
C ALA A 255 -3.50 -20.46 -0.48
N LEU A 256 -4.54 -20.93 0.29
CA LEU A 256 -5.55 -21.86 -0.23
C LEU A 256 -6.37 -21.22 -1.37
N GLY A 257 -6.69 -19.93 -1.23
CA GLY A 257 -7.31 -19.18 -2.32
C GLY A 257 -6.38 -18.96 -3.51
N ALA A 258 -5.05 -18.89 -3.28
CA ALA A 258 -4.07 -18.80 -4.35
C ALA A 258 -3.97 -20.10 -5.16
N GLU A 259 -4.20 -21.28 -4.56
CA GLU A 259 -4.35 -22.56 -5.30
C GLU A 259 -5.49 -22.46 -6.30
N MET A 260 -6.67 -22.02 -5.85
CA MET A 260 -7.85 -21.83 -6.71
C MET A 260 -7.61 -20.76 -7.78
N THR A 261 -6.96 -19.64 -7.42
CA THR A 261 -6.61 -18.62 -8.41
C THR A 261 -5.67 -19.19 -9.48
N THR A 262 -4.68 -20.01 -9.09
CA THR A 262 -3.72 -20.62 -10.04
C THR A 262 -4.44 -21.53 -11.03
N GLU A 263 -5.30 -22.43 -10.54
CA GLU A 263 -6.08 -23.34 -11.35
C GLU A 263 -6.96 -22.60 -12.38
N HIS A 264 -7.77 -21.65 -11.90
CA HIS A 264 -8.68 -20.93 -12.78
C HIS A 264 -7.96 -19.96 -13.73
N GLU A 265 -6.89 -19.27 -13.29
CA GLU A 265 -6.14 -18.36 -14.14
C GLU A 265 -5.33 -19.10 -15.20
N ALA A 266 -4.80 -20.29 -14.88
CA ALA A 266 -4.16 -21.17 -15.85
C ALA A 266 -5.16 -21.67 -16.90
N GLN A 267 -6.35 -22.10 -16.47
CA GLN A 267 -7.42 -22.50 -17.38
C GLN A 267 -7.86 -21.34 -18.27
N GLU A 268 -8.16 -20.16 -17.70
CA GLU A 268 -8.54 -18.96 -18.46
C GLU A 268 -7.47 -18.55 -19.47
N PHE A 269 -6.18 -18.63 -19.07
CA PHE A 269 -5.06 -18.35 -19.97
C PHE A 269 -5.05 -19.28 -21.17
N GLN A 270 -5.27 -20.57 -20.95
CA GLN A 270 -5.32 -21.57 -22.02
C GLN A 270 -6.50 -21.33 -22.97
N GLU A 271 -7.69 -21.13 -22.43
CA GLU A 271 -8.91 -20.92 -23.21
C GLU A 271 -8.76 -19.69 -24.11
N LYS A 272 -8.30 -18.57 -23.53
CA LYS A 272 -8.06 -17.33 -24.30
C LYS A 272 -6.99 -17.49 -25.39
N MET A 273 -5.91 -18.28 -25.13
CA MET A 273 -4.89 -18.53 -26.16
C MET A 273 -5.46 -19.40 -27.30
N ILE A 274 -6.31 -20.37 -27.00
CA ILE A 274 -6.98 -21.21 -28.00
C ILE A 274 -7.94 -20.35 -28.87
N GLU A 275 -8.60 -19.39 -28.26
CA GLU A 275 -9.48 -18.44 -28.93
C GLU A 275 -8.70 -17.37 -29.76
N GLY A 276 -7.38 -17.37 -29.72
CA GLY A 276 -6.53 -16.49 -30.50
C GLY A 276 -6.14 -15.19 -29.81
N ALA A 277 -6.35 -15.07 -28.49
CA ALA A 277 -5.82 -13.96 -27.73
C ALA A 277 -4.29 -13.92 -27.81
N LYS A 278 -3.72 -12.73 -27.85
CA LYS A 278 -2.26 -12.54 -27.94
C LYS A 278 -1.59 -12.43 -26.58
N LEU A 279 -2.35 -12.00 -25.57
CA LEU A 279 -1.85 -11.73 -24.23
C LEU A 279 -2.96 -11.95 -23.21
N VAL A 280 -2.61 -12.55 -22.07
CA VAL A 280 -3.40 -12.53 -20.82
C VAL A 280 -2.52 -11.97 -19.72
N THR A 281 -3.09 -11.25 -18.78
CA THR A 281 -2.36 -10.71 -17.64
C THR A 281 -3.00 -11.15 -16.33
N SER A 282 -2.20 -11.30 -15.28
CA SER A 282 -2.69 -11.64 -13.95
C SER A 282 -3.72 -10.62 -13.43
N SER A 283 -4.62 -11.03 -12.51
CA SER A 283 -5.65 -10.16 -11.91
C SER A 283 -5.48 -9.97 -10.40
N CYS A 284 -4.64 -10.75 -9.74
CA CYS A 284 -4.55 -10.83 -8.27
C CYS A 284 -4.14 -9.51 -7.57
N CYS A 285 -3.45 -8.59 -8.28
CA CYS A 285 -3.02 -7.30 -7.75
C CYS A 285 -4.05 -6.19 -8.05
N THR A 286 -4.89 -5.84 -7.09
CA THR A 286 -5.93 -4.80 -7.21
C THR A 286 -5.39 -3.45 -7.71
N ALA A 287 -4.23 -3.02 -7.21
CA ALA A 287 -3.62 -1.76 -7.65
C ALA A 287 -3.20 -1.81 -9.13
N TYR A 288 -2.81 -2.98 -9.63
CA TYR A 288 -2.54 -3.17 -11.06
C TYR A 288 -3.84 -3.13 -11.88
N VAL A 289 -4.87 -3.84 -11.44
CA VAL A 289 -6.18 -3.85 -12.12
C VAL A 289 -6.73 -2.42 -12.24
N GLU A 290 -6.63 -1.63 -11.17
CA GLU A 290 -7.01 -0.21 -11.21
C GLU A 290 -6.08 0.62 -12.13
N ALA A 291 -4.80 0.28 -12.23
CA ALA A 291 -3.90 0.92 -13.18
C ALA A 291 -4.27 0.59 -14.64
N ALA A 292 -4.64 -0.65 -14.93
CA ALA A 292 -5.13 -1.05 -16.24
C ALA A 292 -6.42 -0.28 -16.59
N LYS A 293 -7.41 -0.26 -15.70
CA LYS A 293 -8.68 0.46 -15.90
C LYS A 293 -8.50 1.95 -16.18
N LYS A 294 -7.69 2.64 -15.36
CA LYS A 294 -7.59 4.10 -15.37
C LYS A 294 -6.50 4.65 -16.29
N HIS A 295 -5.44 3.89 -16.55
CA HIS A 295 -4.23 4.39 -17.22
C HIS A 295 -3.80 3.59 -18.46
N ALA A 296 -4.36 2.39 -18.66
CA ALA A 296 -4.09 1.56 -19.83
C ALA A 296 -5.35 0.78 -20.25
N PRO A 297 -6.44 1.48 -20.62
CA PRO A 297 -7.73 0.85 -20.88
C PRO A 297 -7.67 -0.17 -22.03
N GLU A 298 -6.77 -0.04 -22.98
CA GLU A 298 -6.57 -1.03 -24.05
C GLU A 298 -6.05 -2.38 -23.53
N LEU A 299 -5.45 -2.39 -22.34
CA LEU A 299 -4.97 -3.62 -21.69
C LEU A 299 -6.09 -4.34 -20.94
N LEU A 300 -7.17 -3.64 -20.56
CA LEU A 300 -8.22 -4.18 -19.69
C LEU A 300 -8.86 -5.48 -20.22
N PRO A 301 -9.14 -5.66 -21.52
CA PRO A 301 -9.66 -6.92 -22.05
C PRO A 301 -8.70 -8.11 -21.90
N MET A 302 -7.42 -7.85 -21.68
CA MET A 302 -6.37 -8.87 -21.52
C MET A 302 -6.15 -9.24 -20.05
N VAL A 303 -6.70 -8.47 -19.12
CA VAL A 303 -6.62 -8.79 -17.68
C VAL A 303 -7.48 -10.01 -17.40
N SER A 304 -6.95 -10.97 -16.64
CA SER A 304 -7.70 -12.13 -16.20
C SER A 304 -8.94 -11.71 -15.40
N THR A 305 -10.01 -12.44 -15.59
CA THR A 305 -11.27 -12.27 -14.84
C THR A 305 -11.30 -13.07 -13.55
N THR A 306 -10.28 -13.91 -13.34
CA THR A 306 -10.16 -14.77 -12.17
C THR A 306 -10.11 -13.94 -10.88
N PRO A 307 -10.95 -14.27 -9.87
CA PRO A 307 -10.92 -13.64 -8.56
C PRO A 307 -9.56 -13.73 -7.88
N SER A 308 -9.24 -12.72 -7.07
CA SER A 308 -7.98 -12.71 -6.33
C SER A 308 -7.96 -13.80 -5.24
N PRO A 309 -6.76 -14.25 -4.80
CA PRO A 309 -6.63 -15.21 -3.69
C PRO A 309 -7.40 -14.84 -2.42
N MET A 310 -7.54 -13.54 -2.13
CA MET A 310 -8.32 -13.04 -1.00
C MET A 310 -9.79 -13.41 -1.14
N LEU A 311 -10.38 -13.23 -2.31
CA LEU A 311 -11.80 -13.51 -2.55
C LEU A 311 -12.10 -15.01 -2.48
N TYR A 312 -11.26 -15.87 -3.06
CA TYR A 312 -11.40 -17.32 -2.94
C TYR A 312 -11.22 -17.81 -1.50
N ALA A 313 -10.25 -17.26 -0.75
CA ALA A 313 -10.08 -17.60 0.65
C ALA A 313 -11.30 -17.14 1.48
N ALA A 314 -11.91 -16.02 1.13
CA ALA A 314 -13.16 -15.58 1.76
C ALA A 314 -14.32 -16.55 1.45
N ASP A 315 -14.41 -17.08 0.24
CA ASP A 315 -15.42 -18.10 -0.10
C ASP A 315 -15.22 -19.39 0.69
N ILE A 316 -13.97 -19.82 0.90
CA ILE A 316 -13.65 -20.97 1.76
C ILE A 316 -14.11 -20.67 3.20
N ALA A 317 -13.77 -19.48 3.73
CA ALA A 317 -14.15 -19.07 5.07
C ALA A 317 -15.68 -18.98 5.24
N ARG A 318 -16.40 -18.39 4.28
CA ARG A 318 -17.86 -18.30 4.29
C ARG A 318 -18.54 -19.67 4.25
N LYS A 319 -17.98 -20.62 3.49
CA LYS A 319 -18.48 -21.99 3.44
C LYS A 319 -18.38 -22.70 4.78
N GLN A 320 -17.29 -22.46 5.50
CA GLN A 320 -16.99 -23.08 6.78
C GLN A 320 -17.67 -22.37 7.96
N TYR A 321 -17.79 -21.04 7.86
CA TYR A 321 -18.35 -20.14 8.88
C TYR A 321 -19.33 -19.14 8.26
N PRO A 322 -20.57 -19.55 7.92
CA PRO A 322 -21.53 -18.73 7.16
C PRO A 322 -21.87 -17.39 7.84
N ASP A 323 -21.96 -17.39 9.17
CA ASP A 323 -22.39 -16.23 9.96
C ASP A 323 -21.22 -15.40 10.53
N ALA A 324 -19.98 -15.86 10.36
CA ALA A 324 -18.81 -15.18 10.90
C ALA A 324 -18.47 -13.91 10.14
N GLN A 325 -17.85 -12.96 10.83
CA GLN A 325 -17.22 -11.80 10.20
C GLN A 325 -15.86 -12.22 9.64
N ILE A 326 -15.63 -12.01 8.36
CA ILE A 326 -14.38 -12.37 7.69
C ILE A 326 -13.45 -11.15 7.66
N VAL A 327 -12.25 -11.30 8.20
CA VAL A 327 -11.23 -10.26 8.25
C VAL A 327 -10.03 -10.67 7.43
N PHE A 328 -9.73 -9.93 6.36
CA PHE A 328 -8.48 -10.12 5.63
C PHE A 328 -7.33 -9.43 6.36
N ILE A 329 -6.23 -10.14 6.57
CA ILE A 329 -5.01 -9.62 7.18
C ILE A 329 -3.87 -9.68 6.17
N GLY A 330 -3.32 -8.49 5.79
CA GLY A 330 -2.28 -8.45 4.78
C GLY A 330 -1.53 -7.11 4.69
N PRO A 331 -0.53 -6.97 3.80
CA PRO A 331 0.32 -5.79 3.72
C PRO A 331 -0.21 -4.68 2.81
N CYS A 332 -1.45 -4.79 2.31
CA CYS A 332 -1.89 -4.07 1.12
C CYS A 332 -3.04 -3.10 1.40
N ILE A 333 -2.83 -1.82 1.09
CA ILE A 333 -3.90 -0.80 1.17
C ILE A 333 -4.94 -0.99 0.06
N ALA A 334 -4.54 -1.41 -1.15
CA ALA A 334 -5.47 -1.61 -2.26
C ALA A 334 -6.51 -2.72 -1.97
N LYS A 335 -6.20 -3.68 -1.08
CA LYS A 335 -7.15 -4.70 -0.65
C LYS A 335 -8.34 -4.10 0.13
N ARG A 336 -8.15 -2.99 0.86
CA ARG A 336 -9.26 -2.23 1.45
C ARG A 336 -10.23 -1.70 0.37
N TYR A 337 -9.70 -1.26 -0.77
CA TYR A 337 -10.52 -0.83 -1.89
C TYR A 337 -11.21 -2.02 -2.58
N GLU A 338 -10.50 -3.12 -2.82
CA GLU A 338 -11.09 -4.33 -3.43
C GLU A 338 -12.28 -4.85 -2.63
N VAL A 339 -12.19 -4.82 -1.31
CA VAL A 339 -13.29 -5.26 -0.44
C VAL A 339 -14.50 -4.30 -0.53
N THR A 340 -14.33 -3.03 -0.89
CA THR A 340 -15.49 -2.14 -1.18
C THR A 340 -16.26 -2.58 -2.44
N LEU A 341 -15.59 -3.28 -3.36
CA LEU A 341 -16.20 -3.82 -4.58
C LEU A 341 -16.89 -5.19 -4.34
N HIS A 342 -16.51 -5.88 -3.24
CA HIS A 342 -17.01 -7.22 -2.87
C HIS A 342 -17.43 -7.27 -1.39
N PRO A 343 -18.41 -6.44 -0.99
CA PRO A 343 -18.79 -6.29 0.42
C PRO A 343 -19.44 -7.54 1.03
N ASP A 344 -19.89 -8.47 0.19
CA ASP A 344 -20.49 -9.76 0.54
C ASP A 344 -19.46 -10.83 0.91
N LYS A 345 -18.21 -10.67 0.48
CA LYS A 345 -17.13 -11.66 0.66
C LYS A 345 -16.35 -11.42 1.95
N VAL A 346 -15.82 -10.22 2.12
CA VAL A 346 -14.93 -9.84 3.24
C VAL A 346 -15.56 -8.69 4.00
N ASP A 347 -15.65 -8.81 5.33
CA ASP A 347 -16.24 -7.76 6.18
C ASP A 347 -15.26 -6.65 6.50
N TRP A 348 -13.97 -6.95 6.78
CA TRP A 348 -12.97 -5.99 7.22
C TRP A 348 -11.59 -6.33 6.69
N VAL A 349 -10.73 -5.31 6.62
CA VAL A 349 -9.31 -5.46 6.27
C VAL A 349 -8.44 -4.91 7.38
N MET A 350 -7.47 -5.70 7.80
CA MET A 350 -6.44 -5.32 8.76
C MET A 350 -5.05 -5.44 8.14
N THR A 351 -4.17 -4.50 8.43
CA THR A 351 -2.81 -4.52 7.92
C THR A 351 -1.87 -5.29 8.85
N PHE A 352 -0.72 -5.74 8.35
CA PHE A 352 0.31 -6.37 9.22
C PHE A 352 0.82 -5.39 10.27
N GLU A 353 0.87 -4.09 9.98
CA GLU A 353 1.27 -3.10 10.97
C GLU A 353 0.23 -2.98 12.09
N GLU A 354 -1.06 -3.02 11.76
CA GLU A 354 -2.15 -3.06 12.74
C GLU A 354 -2.09 -4.34 13.58
N LEU A 355 -1.91 -5.51 12.95
CA LEU A 355 -1.77 -6.78 13.67
C LEU A 355 -0.57 -6.74 14.65
N GLY A 356 0.59 -6.27 14.19
CA GLY A 356 1.77 -6.14 15.05
C GLY A 356 1.55 -5.18 16.23
N THR A 357 0.75 -4.11 16.04
CA THR A 357 0.40 -3.20 17.14
C THR A 357 -0.58 -3.82 18.14
N ILE A 358 -1.48 -4.71 17.69
CA ILE A 358 -2.33 -5.50 18.60
C ILE A 358 -1.46 -6.42 19.45
N PHE A 359 -0.53 -7.17 18.85
CA PHE A 359 0.39 -8.04 19.60
C PHE A 359 1.17 -7.24 20.65
N ALA A 360 1.70 -6.08 20.29
CA ALA A 360 2.40 -5.21 21.23
C ALA A 360 1.50 -4.63 22.33
N ALA A 361 0.25 -4.30 22.02
CA ALA A 361 -0.70 -3.76 22.99
C ALA A 361 -1.16 -4.82 24.00
N MET A 362 -1.34 -6.05 23.55
CA MET A 362 -1.80 -7.19 24.34
C MET A 362 -0.64 -8.01 24.96
N ASN A 363 0.62 -7.62 24.72
CA ASN A 363 1.82 -8.37 25.13
C ASN A 363 1.81 -9.82 24.62
N ILE A 364 1.37 -10.04 23.38
CA ILE A 364 1.38 -11.37 22.75
C ILE A 364 2.75 -11.57 22.09
N ASP A 365 3.52 -12.51 22.63
CA ASP A 365 4.76 -12.99 22.00
C ASP A 365 4.43 -14.16 21.09
N VAL A 366 4.70 -14.00 19.79
CA VAL A 366 4.43 -15.02 18.76
C VAL A 366 5.29 -16.26 18.98
N LEU A 367 6.57 -16.10 19.39
CA LEU A 367 7.49 -17.22 19.62
C LEU A 367 7.08 -18.08 20.82
N ALA A 368 6.37 -17.49 21.78
CA ALA A 368 5.88 -18.20 22.96
C ALA A 368 4.57 -18.97 22.70
N GLN A 369 4.02 -18.92 21.47
CA GLN A 369 2.77 -19.62 21.17
C GLN A 369 3.04 -21.09 20.78
N ALA A 370 2.08 -21.96 21.12
CA ALA A 370 2.03 -23.32 20.59
C ALA A 370 1.70 -23.31 19.09
N GLU A 371 2.03 -24.36 18.38
CA GLU A 371 1.64 -24.55 17.00
C GLU A 371 0.11 -24.68 16.87
N TRP A 372 -0.49 -23.86 16.01
CA TRP A 372 -1.88 -24.01 15.62
C TRP A 372 -2.04 -25.21 14.68
N PRO A 373 -2.99 -26.12 14.94
CA PRO A 373 -3.24 -27.21 14.01
C PRO A 373 -3.82 -26.64 12.69
N ILE A 374 -3.06 -26.82 11.60
CA ILE A 374 -3.50 -26.44 10.25
C ILE A 374 -4.00 -27.73 9.58
N PRO A 375 -5.33 -27.95 9.49
CA PRO A 375 -5.87 -29.21 8.97
C PRO A 375 -5.50 -29.47 7.52
N ARG A 376 -5.43 -28.42 6.71
CA ARG A 376 -4.99 -28.43 5.32
C ARG A 376 -3.98 -27.29 5.10
N PRO A 377 -2.68 -27.59 5.15
CA PRO A 377 -1.67 -26.59 4.81
C PRO A 377 -1.69 -26.34 3.29
N ALA A 378 -1.58 -25.07 2.91
CA ALA A 378 -1.45 -24.69 1.51
C ALA A 378 -0.13 -25.18 0.90
N ALA A 379 -0.10 -25.44 -0.39
CA ALA A 379 1.09 -25.81 -1.14
C ALA A 379 2.16 -24.70 -1.06
N ALA A 380 3.43 -25.12 -1.11
CA ALA A 380 4.56 -24.19 -1.08
C ALA A 380 4.53 -23.19 -2.26
N THR A 381 4.07 -23.61 -3.42
CA THR A 381 3.87 -22.77 -4.61
C THR A 381 2.85 -21.68 -4.34
N ALA A 382 1.72 -22.02 -3.72
CA ALA A 382 0.67 -21.08 -3.36
C ALA A 382 1.14 -20.07 -2.29
N ARG A 383 1.94 -20.48 -1.33
CA ARG A 383 2.56 -19.57 -0.37
C ARG A 383 3.56 -18.61 -1.01
N ASN A 384 4.24 -19.02 -2.09
CA ASN A 384 5.15 -18.17 -2.86
C ASN A 384 4.42 -17.17 -3.78
N PHE A 385 3.12 -17.32 -3.99
CA PHE A 385 2.30 -16.45 -4.83
C PHE A 385 2.41 -14.95 -4.47
N ALA A 386 2.70 -14.66 -3.21
CA ALA A 386 2.90 -13.29 -2.72
C ALA A 386 4.23 -12.65 -3.14
N ARG A 387 5.15 -13.39 -3.74
CA ARG A 387 6.44 -12.89 -4.22
C ARG A 387 6.35 -12.50 -5.69
N SER A 388 7.28 -11.66 -6.15
CA SER A 388 7.45 -11.39 -7.58
C SER A 388 7.80 -12.67 -8.30
N CYS A 389 7.20 -12.92 -9.46
CA CYS A 389 7.25 -14.15 -10.25
C CYS A 389 6.53 -15.35 -9.63
N GLY A 390 5.95 -15.23 -8.45
CA GLY A 390 5.27 -16.34 -7.77
C GLY A 390 3.98 -16.77 -8.44
N VAL A 391 3.25 -15.86 -9.05
CA VAL A 391 2.05 -16.15 -9.87
C VAL A 391 2.47 -16.91 -11.11
N THR A 392 3.47 -16.41 -11.80
CA THR A 392 4.04 -17.03 -12.99
C THR A 392 4.50 -18.47 -12.73
N ASP A 393 5.29 -18.68 -11.67
CA ASP A 393 5.81 -19.99 -11.30
C ASP A 393 4.68 -20.97 -10.97
N ALA A 394 3.62 -20.50 -10.30
CA ALA A 394 2.46 -21.31 -9.98
C ALA A 394 1.69 -21.72 -11.24
N ILE A 395 1.41 -20.77 -12.14
CA ILE A 395 0.71 -21.03 -13.41
C ILE A 395 1.52 -21.97 -14.32
N LEU A 396 2.83 -21.78 -14.45
CA LEU A 396 3.66 -22.66 -15.28
C LEU A 396 3.64 -24.11 -14.78
N LYS A 397 3.69 -24.31 -13.45
CA LYS A 397 3.58 -25.66 -12.86
C LYS A 397 2.21 -26.29 -13.07
N GLU A 398 1.15 -25.48 -12.99
CA GLU A 398 -0.21 -25.94 -13.28
C GLU A 398 -0.35 -26.38 -14.74
N LEU A 399 0.21 -25.59 -15.66
CA LEU A 399 0.25 -25.93 -17.10
C LEU A 399 1.06 -27.20 -17.39
N GLU A 400 2.16 -27.45 -16.66
CA GLU A 400 2.97 -28.68 -16.77
C GLU A 400 2.20 -29.91 -16.27
N ALA A 401 1.36 -29.75 -15.25
CA ALA A 401 0.51 -30.82 -14.72
C ALA A 401 -0.59 -31.26 -15.71
N HIS A 402 -0.96 -30.39 -16.67
CA HIS A 402 -1.98 -30.62 -17.69
C HIS A 402 -1.41 -30.66 -19.12
N PRO A 403 -0.62 -31.71 -19.48
CA PRO A 403 0.15 -31.78 -20.74
C PRO A 403 -0.73 -31.84 -22.00
N GLU A 404 -2.03 -32.06 -21.88
CA GLU A 404 -2.98 -32.06 -23.02
C GLU A 404 -2.96 -30.75 -23.82
N LEU A 405 -2.50 -29.67 -23.20
CA LEU A 405 -2.42 -28.33 -23.75
C LEU A 405 -1.11 -28.09 -24.50
N ALA A 406 -0.01 -28.70 -24.05
CA ALA A 406 1.24 -28.73 -24.78
C ALA A 406 1.09 -29.45 -26.15
N LYS A 407 0.17 -30.42 -26.26
CA LYS A 407 -0.13 -31.13 -27.53
C LYS A 407 -0.72 -30.24 -28.62
N ARG A 408 -1.23 -29.03 -28.30
CA ARG A 408 -1.78 -28.07 -29.26
C ARG A 408 -0.77 -27.01 -29.74
N GLY A 409 0.56 -27.19 -29.45
CA GLY A 409 1.61 -26.27 -29.88
C GLY A 409 1.66 -24.96 -29.07
N PHE A 410 0.96 -24.90 -27.94
CA PHE A 410 0.98 -23.75 -27.04
C PHE A 410 2.28 -23.71 -26.24
N LYS A 411 2.98 -22.58 -26.28
CA LYS A 411 4.15 -22.28 -25.45
C LYS A 411 3.94 -21.01 -24.68
N ALA A 412 4.02 -21.07 -23.35
CA ALA A 412 3.98 -19.89 -22.50
C ALA A 412 5.25 -19.04 -22.70
N ASP A 413 5.10 -17.80 -23.15
CA ASP A 413 6.15 -16.77 -23.16
C ASP A 413 5.79 -15.72 -22.09
N VAL A 414 6.33 -15.93 -20.89
CA VAL A 414 5.96 -15.18 -19.71
C VAL A 414 6.80 -13.93 -19.54
N LYS A 415 6.18 -12.84 -19.17
CA LYS A 415 6.83 -11.59 -18.78
C LYS A 415 6.32 -11.15 -17.43
N PHE A 416 7.08 -10.30 -16.73
CA PHE A 416 6.65 -9.77 -15.44
C PHE A 416 7.03 -8.30 -15.28
N ILE A 417 6.20 -7.57 -14.54
CA ILE A 417 6.46 -6.20 -14.09
C ILE A 417 6.52 -6.23 -12.55
N ASN A 418 7.73 -6.01 -12.03
CA ASN A 418 8.00 -5.97 -10.60
C ASN A 418 8.03 -4.53 -10.09
N GLY A 419 6.87 -4.03 -9.69
CA GLY A 419 6.69 -2.67 -9.20
C GLY A 419 6.23 -1.68 -10.27
N LEU A 420 5.13 -0.98 -9.98
CA LEU A 420 4.63 0.09 -10.84
C LEU A 420 5.43 1.38 -10.61
N THR A 421 5.93 1.94 -11.66
CA THR A 421 6.61 3.24 -11.76
C THR A 421 6.03 4.00 -12.94
N PRO A 422 6.28 5.31 -13.13
CA PRO A 422 5.83 6.00 -14.32
C PRO A 422 6.31 5.35 -15.63
N LYS A 423 7.48 4.69 -15.61
CA LYS A 423 8.02 3.94 -16.75
C LYS A 423 7.22 2.66 -17.01
N THR A 424 6.97 1.87 -15.95
CA THR A 424 6.26 0.59 -16.11
C THR A 424 4.78 0.79 -16.41
N VAL A 425 4.15 1.89 -15.97
CA VAL A 425 2.79 2.26 -16.39
C VAL A 425 2.74 2.55 -17.90
N LYS A 426 3.76 3.22 -18.47
CA LYS A 426 3.89 3.37 -19.93
C LYS A 426 4.08 2.01 -20.63
N MET A 427 4.79 1.07 -20.02
CA MET A 427 4.90 -0.30 -20.57
C MET A 427 3.54 -1.00 -20.62
N LEU A 428 2.67 -0.83 -19.59
CA LEU A 428 1.31 -1.37 -19.63
C LEU A 428 0.53 -0.87 -20.84
N GLN A 429 0.65 0.42 -21.16
CA GLN A 429 0.02 1.00 -22.37
C GLN A 429 0.57 0.39 -23.67
N LEU A 430 1.87 0.06 -23.70
CA LEU A 430 2.49 -0.59 -24.87
C LEU A 430 2.03 -2.05 -25.00
N TYR A 431 1.87 -2.77 -23.88
CA TYR A 431 1.28 -4.11 -23.87
C TYR A 431 -0.15 -4.10 -24.39
N GLY A 432 -1.00 -3.17 -23.91
CA GLY A 432 -2.36 -3.00 -24.39
C GLY A 432 -2.46 -2.75 -25.92
N LYS A 433 -1.43 -2.11 -26.49
CA LYS A 433 -1.31 -1.86 -27.95
C LYS A 433 -0.63 -3.00 -28.71
N GLY A 434 -0.31 -4.11 -28.06
CA GLY A 434 0.36 -5.26 -28.67
C GLY A 434 1.78 -4.97 -29.17
N LYS A 435 2.48 -3.98 -28.59
CA LYS A 435 3.83 -3.56 -29.00
C LYS A 435 4.97 -4.24 -28.24
N LEU A 436 4.66 -5.07 -27.26
CA LEU A 436 5.65 -5.77 -26.45
C LEU A 436 5.43 -7.30 -26.53
N PRO A 437 6.50 -8.09 -26.42
CA PRO A 437 6.43 -9.55 -26.53
C PRO A 437 5.87 -10.19 -25.26
N GLY A 438 5.47 -11.46 -25.37
CA GLY A 438 4.92 -12.27 -24.31
C GLY A 438 3.44 -12.56 -24.53
N ASN A 439 2.98 -13.69 -23.98
CA ASN A 439 1.58 -14.09 -24.02
C ASN A 439 0.96 -14.22 -22.62
N PHE A 440 1.79 -14.24 -21.56
CA PHE A 440 1.35 -14.07 -20.18
C PHE A 440 2.17 -12.97 -19.50
N LEU A 441 1.49 -12.04 -18.81
CA LEU A 441 2.14 -10.94 -18.10
C LEU A 441 1.72 -10.91 -16.64
N GLU A 442 2.65 -11.23 -15.73
CA GLU A 442 2.46 -10.98 -14.29
C GLU A 442 2.75 -9.52 -13.97
N VAL A 443 1.85 -8.85 -13.25
CA VAL A 443 2.06 -7.47 -12.81
C VAL A 443 1.84 -7.32 -11.32
N MET A 444 2.89 -6.95 -10.61
CA MET A 444 2.84 -6.57 -9.20
C MET A 444 3.09 -5.07 -9.03
N ALA A 445 2.18 -4.37 -8.35
CA ALA A 445 2.34 -2.93 -8.10
C ALA A 445 3.48 -2.61 -7.11
N CYS A 446 3.79 -3.53 -6.21
CA CYS A 446 4.87 -3.41 -5.24
C CYS A 446 6.12 -4.15 -5.73
N CYS A 447 7.30 -3.57 -5.52
CA CYS A 447 8.57 -4.23 -5.80
C CYS A 447 8.76 -5.39 -4.81
N GLY A 448 9.10 -6.59 -5.31
CA GLY A 448 9.18 -7.82 -4.53
C GLY A 448 7.82 -8.51 -4.31
N GLY A 449 6.76 -8.04 -5.00
CA GLY A 449 5.39 -8.56 -4.82
C GLY A 449 4.73 -8.03 -3.55
N CYS A 450 3.80 -8.79 -2.98
CA CYS A 450 3.07 -8.40 -1.78
C CYS A 450 3.97 -8.30 -0.53
N THR A 451 5.12 -8.99 -0.52
CA THR A 451 6.11 -8.88 0.57
C THR A 451 6.68 -7.48 0.72
N GLY A 452 6.73 -6.69 -0.38
CA GLY A 452 7.11 -5.28 -0.39
C GLY A 452 5.91 -4.32 -0.27
N GLY A 453 4.78 -4.78 0.23
CA GLY A 453 3.57 -3.98 0.39
C GLY A 453 3.74 -2.77 1.32
N PRO A 454 2.90 -1.73 1.19
CA PRO A 454 3.06 -0.47 1.93
C PRO A 454 2.89 -0.59 3.44
N CYS A 455 2.22 -1.64 3.92
CA CYS A 455 1.99 -1.92 5.33
C CYS A 455 2.73 -3.18 5.82
N SER A 456 3.81 -3.58 5.12
CA SER A 456 4.73 -4.61 5.57
C SER A 456 5.56 -4.12 6.77
N LEU A 457 5.83 -5.00 7.73
CA LEU A 457 6.66 -4.69 8.91
C LEU A 457 8.14 -4.60 8.55
N THR A 458 8.59 -5.50 7.68
CA THR A 458 9.92 -5.52 7.10
C THR A 458 9.83 -5.08 5.65
N GLN A 459 10.59 -4.08 5.24
CA GLN A 459 10.66 -3.74 3.82
C GLN A 459 11.43 -4.86 3.11
N ALA A 460 10.84 -5.45 2.07
CA ALA A 460 11.58 -6.28 1.15
C ALA A 460 12.76 -5.46 0.59
N PHE A 461 13.93 -6.08 0.51
CA PHE A 461 15.11 -5.46 -0.08
C PHE A 461 14.75 -4.97 -1.49
N ASN A 462 14.78 -3.66 -1.68
CA ASN A 462 14.61 -3.07 -3.00
C ASN A 462 16.00 -2.89 -3.62
N PRO A 463 16.40 -3.72 -4.59
CA PRO A 463 17.71 -3.63 -5.23
C PRO A 463 17.93 -2.31 -5.98
N ASP A 464 16.84 -1.59 -6.33
CA ASP A 464 16.91 -0.28 -7.01
C ASP A 464 17.14 0.89 -6.02
N LYS A 465 16.96 0.69 -4.72
CA LYS A 465 17.45 1.60 -3.70
C LYS A 465 18.94 1.33 -3.48
N LYS A 466 19.76 1.76 -4.43
CA LYS A 466 21.19 2.00 -4.15
C LYS A 466 21.24 2.98 -2.99
N GLY A 467 21.93 2.56 -1.93
CA GLY A 467 21.99 3.28 -0.67
C GLY A 467 22.25 4.78 -0.87
N VAL A 468 21.48 5.57 -0.11
CA VAL A 468 21.82 6.95 0.20
C VAL A 468 22.91 6.92 1.25
#